data_2e535ee1d019d523a6c4165db2b424ed
#
_entry.id   2e535ee1d019d523a6c4165db2b424ed
#
_cell.length_a   1.000
_cell.length_b   1.000
_cell.length_c   1.000
_cell.angle_alpha   90.00
_cell.angle_beta   90.00
_cell.angle_gamma   90.00
#
_symmetry.space_group_name_H-M   'P 1'
#
loop_
_entity.id
_entity.type
_entity.pdbx_description
1 polymer ?
#
loop_
_entity_poly.entity_id
_entity_poly.type
_entity_poly.pdbx_seq_one_letter_code
_entity_poly.pdbx_strand_id
1 'polypeptide(L)'
;MNAPHPAPPEDPLVIAGQAYRSRLLVGTGKYRDFAQTREAVVASGARIVTVAIRRTNIGQDAGAPSLLDALPPSEFTYLPNTAGCYTADDAVRTLRLARELLDGHALTKLEVLGDPKTLYPNMPETVKAAETLVREGFEVMVYCSDDPIQAQVLESIGCVAVMPLASL
;
A
#
# COMPACT_ATOMS: atom_id res chain seq x y z
N MET A 1 -29.47 -20.11 -6.12
CA MET A 1 -30.12 -18.78 -5.95
C MET A 1 -29.06 -17.87 -5.34
N ASN A 2 -28.52 -16.93 -6.13
CA ASN A 2 -27.55 -15.97 -5.63
C ASN A 2 -28.28 -14.99 -4.73
N ALA A 3 -27.87 -14.90 -3.46
CA ALA A 3 -28.33 -13.86 -2.57
C ALA A 3 -28.03 -12.48 -3.18
N PRO A 4 -28.95 -11.50 -3.13
CA PRO A 4 -28.68 -10.17 -3.65
C PRO A 4 -27.46 -9.57 -2.95
N HIS A 5 -26.52 -9.04 -3.71
CA HIS A 5 -25.42 -8.31 -3.13
C HIS A 5 -25.97 -7.13 -2.32
N PRO A 6 -25.53 -6.94 -1.06
CA PRO A 6 -25.96 -5.79 -0.28
C PRO A 6 -25.64 -4.50 -1.03
N ALA A 7 -26.54 -3.53 -0.95
CA ALA A 7 -26.35 -2.21 -1.52
C ALA A 7 -25.00 -1.61 -1.05
N PRO A 8 -24.32 -0.80 -1.87
CA PRO A 8 -23.11 -0.12 -1.42
C PRO A 8 -23.41 0.72 -0.17
N PRO A 9 -22.46 0.84 0.77
CA PRO A 9 -22.65 1.70 1.93
C PRO A 9 -22.94 3.14 1.48
N GLU A 10 -23.78 3.85 2.23
CA GLU A 10 -24.12 5.25 1.96
C GLU A 10 -22.89 6.19 1.97
N ASP A 11 -21.79 5.75 2.60
CA ASP A 11 -20.51 6.46 2.70
C ASP A 11 -19.33 5.51 2.36
N PRO A 12 -19.04 5.27 1.08
CA PRO A 12 -17.93 4.41 0.67
C PRO A 12 -16.57 5.06 0.98
N LEU A 13 -15.55 4.22 1.24
CA LEU A 13 -14.17 4.70 1.25
C LEU A 13 -13.74 5.02 -0.18
N VAL A 14 -13.33 6.26 -0.44
CA VAL A 14 -12.80 6.66 -1.75
C VAL A 14 -11.31 6.92 -1.65
N ILE A 15 -10.51 6.23 -2.48
CA ILE A 15 -9.05 6.42 -2.58
C ILE A 15 -8.72 6.56 -4.06
N ALA A 16 -8.00 7.60 -4.43
CA ALA A 16 -7.60 7.89 -5.82
C ALA A 16 -8.79 7.81 -6.81
N GLY A 17 -9.97 8.32 -6.40
CA GLY A 17 -11.18 8.30 -7.21
C GLY A 17 -11.92 6.95 -7.26
N GLN A 18 -11.35 5.88 -6.72
CA GLN A 18 -11.99 4.57 -6.65
C GLN A 18 -12.74 4.35 -5.33
N ALA A 19 -14.00 3.89 -5.42
CA ALA A 19 -14.84 3.61 -4.26
C ALA A 19 -14.68 2.15 -3.78
N TYR A 20 -14.50 1.97 -2.49
CA TYR A 20 -14.37 0.68 -1.82
C TYR A 20 -15.47 0.47 -0.80
N ARG A 21 -16.05 -0.74 -0.77
CA ARG A 21 -17.09 -1.11 0.21
C ARG A 21 -16.50 -1.36 1.61
N SER A 22 -15.27 -1.86 1.70
CA SER A 22 -14.57 -2.09 2.95
C SER A 22 -13.62 -0.95 3.25
N ARG A 23 -13.63 -0.44 4.47
CA ARG A 23 -12.65 0.53 4.98
C ARG A 23 -11.38 -0.14 5.51
N LEU A 24 -11.34 -1.49 5.53
CA LEU A 24 -10.22 -2.26 6.04
C LEU A 24 -9.18 -2.50 4.93
N LEU A 25 -7.95 -2.10 5.21
CA LEU A 25 -6.76 -2.46 4.44
C LEU A 25 -6.01 -3.54 5.24
N VAL A 26 -5.67 -4.66 4.58
CA VAL A 26 -5.06 -5.81 5.25
C VAL A 26 -3.63 -6.04 4.75
N GLY A 27 -2.72 -6.31 5.71
CA GLY A 27 -1.36 -6.74 5.39
C GLY A 27 -1.31 -8.21 4.97
N THR A 28 -0.38 -8.54 4.08
CA THR A 28 -0.18 -9.91 3.58
C THR A 28 1.03 -10.63 4.19
N GLY A 29 1.73 -9.96 5.11
CA GLY A 29 2.87 -10.53 5.81
C GLY A 29 2.48 -11.34 7.05
N LYS A 30 3.40 -12.24 7.48
CA LYS A 30 3.32 -13.01 8.74
C LYS A 30 2.23 -14.11 8.79
N TYR A 31 1.62 -14.45 7.71
CA TYR A 31 0.87 -15.70 7.58
C TYR A 31 1.83 -16.86 7.30
N ARG A 32 1.40 -18.08 7.60
CA ARG A 32 2.21 -19.28 7.42
C ARG A 32 2.52 -19.55 5.93
N ASP A 33 1.55 -19.31 5.07
CA ASP A 33 1.60 -19.53 3.64
C ASP A 33 0.57 -18.67 2.89
N PHE A 34 0.61 -18.67 1.57
CA PHE A 34 -0.31 -17.87 0.75
C PHE A 34 -1.76 -18.38 0.79
N ALA A 35 -1.99 -19.67 1.07
CA ALA A 35 -3.35 -20.20 1.26
C ALA A 35 -4.00 -19.57 2.50
N GLN A 36 -3.31 -19.58 3.63
CA GLN A 36 -3.78 -18.92 4.86
C GLN A 36 -3.92 -17.39 4.66
N THR A 37 -3.00 -16.77 3.91
CA THR A 37 -3.13 -15.34 3.55
C THR A 37 -4.45 -15.08 2.82
N ARG A 38 -4.77 -15.89 1.80
CA ARG A 38 -6.03 -15.76 1.05
C ARG A 38 -7.24 -15.96 1.94
N GLU A 39 -7.27 -17.00 2.75
CA GLU A 39 -8.38 -17.27 3.68
C GLU A 39 -8.62 -16.08 4.62
N ALA A 40 -7.58 -15.53 5.21
CA ALA A 40 -7.67 -14.39 6.12
C ALA A 40 -8.16 -13.12 5.40
N VAL A 41 -7.62 -12.82 4.22
CA VAL A 41 -8.03 -11.64 3.43
C VAL A 41 -9.50 -11.76 3.00
N VAL A 42 -9.92 -12.93 2.50
CA VAL A 42 -11.32 -13.16 2.11
C VAL A 42 -12.26 -13.05 3.32
N ALA A 43 -11.91 -13.68 4.45
CA ALA A 43 -12.70 -13.64 5.67
C ALA A 43 -12.83 -12.23 6.24
N SER A 44 -11.82 -11.37 6.07
CA SER A 44 -11.84 -9.97 6.52
C SER A 44 -12.79 -9.06 5.72
N GLY A 45 -13.16 -9.45 4.51
CA GLY A 45 -13.90 -8.62 3.55
C GLY A 45 -13.10 -7.45 2.97
N ALA A 46 -11.80 -7.35 3.25
CA ALA A 46 -10.95 -6.31 2.70
C ALA A 46 -10.82 -6.44 1.18
N ARG A 47 -10.69 -5.30 0.51
CA ARG A 47 -10.46 -5.23 -0.95
C ARG A 47 -9.08 -4.68 -1.29
N ILE A 48 -8.45 -3.97 -0.36
CA ILE A 48 -7.10 -3.44 -0.52
C ILE A 48 -6.16 -4.29 0.33
N VAL A 49 -5.10 -4.80 -0.30
CA VAL A 49 -4.07 -5.62 0.35
C VAL A 49 -2.70 -4.95 0.27
N THR A 50 -2.07 -4.73 1.42
CA THR A 50 -0.73 -4.14 1.45
C THR A 50 0.34 -5.21 1.27
N VAL A 51 1.34 -4.93 0.43
CA VAL A 51 2.39 -5.87 0.08
C VAL A 51 3.77 -5.24 0.20
N ALA A 52 4.62 -5.82 1.04
CA ALA A 52 6.01 -5.40 1.17
C ALA A 52 6.85 -5.97 0.01
N ILE A 53 7.15 -5.14 -0.98
CA ILE A 53 7.81 -5.54 -2.23
C ILE A 53 9.16 -6.22 -1.98
N ARG A 54 9.90 -5.77 -0.99
CA ARG A 54 11.22 -6.33 -0.64
C ARG A 54 11.16 -7.70 0.05
N ARG A 55 9.96 -8.17 0.44
CA ARG A 55 9.79 -9.38 1.28
C ARG A 55 8.86 -10.41 0.65
N THR A 56 8.10 -10.05 -0.37
CA THR A 56 7.05 -10.90 -0.93
C THR A 56 7.26 -11.07 -2.42
N ASN A 57 7.22 -12.30 -2.91
CA ASN A 57 7.24 -12.57 -4.33
C ASN A 57 5.90 -12.19 -4.96
N ILE A 58 5.93 -11.24 -5.90
CA ILE A 58 4.81 -10.82 -6.76
C ILE A 58 5.20 -10.95 -8.25
N GLY A 59 6.10 -11.89 -8.56
CA GLY A 59 6.56 -12.17 -9.93
C GLY A 59 8.06 -11.93 -10.16
N GLN A 60 8.81 -11.37 -9.17
CA GLN A 60 10.25 -11.17 -9.30
C GLN A 60 11.05 -12.47 -9.31
N ASP A 61 10.51 -13.56 -8.77
CA ASP A 61 11.07 -14.91 -8.82
C ASP A 61 10.07 -15.87 -9.47
N ALA A 62 10.32 -16.21 -10.73
CA ALA A 62 9.46 -17.11 -11.50
C ALA A 62 9.54 -18.57 -11.01
N GLY A 63 10.56 -18.93 -10.21
CA GLY A 63 10.73 -20.28 -9.65
C GLY A 63 10.02 -20.50 -8.31
N ALA A 64 9.48 -19.44 -7.70
CA ALA A 64 8.83 -19.48 -6.40
C ALA A 64 7.32 -19.14 -6.50
N PRO A 65 6.49 -19.65 -5.57
CA PRO A 65 5.09 -19.26 -5.49
C PRO A 65 4.91 -17.74 -5.44
N SER A 66 3.97 -17.20 -6.19
CA SER A 66 3.65 -15.78 -6.23
C SER A 66 2.41 -15.46 -5.38
N LEU A 67 2.42 -14.32 -4.70
CA LEU A 67 1.21 -13.82 -4.03
C LEU A 67 0.09 -13.52 -5.03
N LEU A 68 0.43 -13.17 -6.28
CA LEU A 68 -0.54 -12.90 -7.34
C LEU A 68 -1.41 -14.12 -7.68
N ASP A 69 -0.88 -15.34 -7.48
CA ASP A 69 -1.65 -16.58 -7.70
C ASP A 69 -2.71 -16.78 -6.60
N ALA A 70 -2.38 -16.40 -5.37
CA ALA A 70 -3.30 -16.52 -4.24
C ALA A 70 -4.30 -15.37 -4.16
N LEU A 71 -3.89 -14.16 -4.47
CA LEU A 71 -4.69 -12.92 -4.43
C LEU A 71 -4.65 -12.24 -5.81
N PRO A 72 -5.42 -12.71 -6.80
CA PRO A 72 -5.38 -12.15 -8.14
C PRO A 72 -5.71 -10.64 -8.17
N PRO A 73 -4.99 -9.82 -8.97
CA PRO A 73 -5.29 -8.39 -9.12
C PRO A 73 -6.70 -8.09 -9.67
N SER A 74 -7.36 -9.08 -10.28
CA SER A 74 -8.77 -8.99 -10.70
C SER A 74 -9.77 -8.99 -9.52
N GLU A 75 -9.37 -9.49 -8.35
CA GLU A 75 -10.21 -9.56 -7.15
C GLU A 75 -9.82 -8.53 -6.10
N PHE A 76 -8.54 -8.15 -6.04
CA PHE A 76 -7.97 -7.30 -4.98
C PHE A 76 -7.18 -6.13 -5.54
N THR A 77 -7.30 -4.98 -4.92
CA THR A 77 -6.45 -3.83 -5.19
C THR A 77 -5.15 -3.99 -4.39
N TYR A 78 -4.04 -4.03 -5.09
CA TYR A 78 -2.72 -4.06 -4.46
C TYR A 78 -2.32 -2.67 -3.96
N LEU A 79 -1.71 -2.65 -2.79
CA LEU A 79 -1.07 -1.48 -2.21
C LEU A 79 0.39 -1.83 -1.89
N PRO A 80 1.26 -1.88 -2.93
CA PRO A 80 2.67 -2.16 -2.74
C PRO A 80 3.30 -1.10 -1.84
N ASN A 81 4.15 -1.54 -0.90
CA ASN A 81 4.76 -0.64 0.06
C ASN A 81 6.29 -0.77 0.11
N THR A 82 6.91 0.28 0.62
CA THR A 82 8.35 0.43 0.77
C THR A 82 8.84 0.11 2.18
N ALA A 83 8.16 -0.78 2.88
CA ALA A 83 8.55 -1.21 4.22
C ALA A 83 10.02 -1.67 4.26
N GLY A 84 10.80 -1.06 5.16
CA GLY A 84 12.23 -1.31 5.31
C GLY A 84 13.11 -0.47 4.38
N CYS A 85 12.60 0.59 3.74
CA CYS A 85 13.39 1.62 3.10
C CYS A 85 13.72 2.74 4.10
N TYR A 86 14.95 3.24 4.05
CA TYR A 86 15.46 4.28 4.95
C TYR A 86 15.85 5.57 4.21
N THR A 87 15.81 5.56 2.90
CA THR A 87 16.09 6.71 2.03
C THR A 87 15.00 6.89 0.98
N ALA A 88 14.84 8.12 0.51
CA ALA A 88 13.93 8.44 -0.59
C ALA A 88 14.26 7.64 -1.86
N ASP A 89 15.54 7.55 -2.19
CA ASP A 89 16.02 6.90 -3.41
C ASP A 89 15.69 5.39 -3.40
N ASP A 90 15.85 4.72 -2.24
CA ASP A 90 15.47 3.30 -2.09
C ASP A 90 13.96 3.10 -2.22
N ALA A 91 13.17 3.98 -1.62
CA ALA A 91 11.72 3.93 -1.70
C ALA A 91 11.22 4.12 -3.14
N VAL A 92 11.71 5.14 -3.83
CA VAL A 92 11.36 5.42 -5.24
C VAL A 92 11.74 4.24 -6.14
N ARG A 93 12.96 3.71 -6.01
CA ARG A 93 13.40 2.54 -6.78
C ARG A 93 12.52 1.32 -6.52
N THR A 94 12.14 1.07 -5.27
CA THR A 94 11.27 -0.06 -4.89
C THR A 94 9.89 0.06 -5.53
N LEU A 95 9.30 1.25 -5.56
CA LEU A 95 7.97 1.45 -6.14
C LEU A 95 7.97 1.46 -7.67
N ARG A 96 9.05 1.91 -8.30
CA ARG A 96 9.22 1.75 -9.75
C ARG A 96 9.24 0.27 -10.14
N LEU A 97 9.98 -0.57 -9.39
CA LEU A 97 9.95 -2.02 -9.58
C LEU A 97 8.55 -2.60 -9.37
N ALA A 98 7.85 -2.17 -8.31
CA ALA A 98 6.48 -2.62 -8.06
C ALA A 98 5.54 -2.27 -9.22
N ARG A 99 5.64 -1.08 -9.79
CA ARG A 99 4.84 -0.65 -10.95
C ARG A 99 5.10 -1.55 -12.17
N GLU A 100 6.36 -1.90 -12.44
CA GLU A 100 6.70 -2.81 -13.53
C GLU A 100 6.11 -4.20 -13.33
N LEU A 101 6.23 -4.76 -12.11
CA LEU A 101 5.72 -6.09 -11.78
C LEU A 101 4.18 -6.18 -11.74
N LEU A 102 3.49 -5.06 -11.60
CA LEU A 102 2.04 -4.94 -11.53
C LEU A 102 1.44 -4.20 -12.75
N ASP A 103 2.05 -4.33 -13.92
CA ASP A 103 1.56 -3.83 -15.20
C ASP A 103 1.15 -2.35 -15.18
N GLY A 104 1.97 -1.49 -14.59
CA GLY A 104 1.73 -0.05 -14.55
C GLY A 104 0.86 0.43 -13.38
N HIS A 105 0.58 -0.43 -12.40
CA HIS A 105 -0.22 -0.08 -11.21
C HIS A 105 0.32 1.18 -10.51
N ALA A 106 -0.55 2.17 -10.29
CA ALA A 106 -0.14 3.48 -9.80
C ALA A 106 -0.29 3.63 -8.28
N LEU A 107 -1.31 2.98 -7.68
CA LEU A 107 -1.59 3.12 -6.24
C LEU A 107 -0.48 2.46 -5.41
N THR A 108 0.06 3.20 -4.43
CA THR A 108 1.21 2.74 -3.66
C THR A 108 1.23 3.31 -2.24
N LYS A 109 1.87 2.58 -1.31
CA LYS A 109 2.11 3.06 0.06
C LYS A 109 3.58 3.40 0.23
N LEU A 110 3.86 4.70 0.31
CA LEU A 110 5.19 5.20 0.62
C LEU A 110 5.45 5.11 2.12
N GLU A 111 6.59 4.54 2.48
CA GLU A 111 7.11 4.45 3.84
C GLU A 111 8.63 4.63 3.80
N VAL A 112 9.15 5.68 4.46
CA VAL A 112 10.58 5.88 4.65
C VAL A 112 10.85 5.96 6.15
N LEU A 113 11.60 5.00 6.67
CA LEU A 113 11.86 4.86 8.10
C LEU A 113 13.05 5.71 8.53
N GLY A 114 12.94 6.32 9.71
CA GLY A 114 14.02 7.06 10.36
C GLY A 114 14.74 6.23 11.43
N ASP A 115 14.01 5.35 12.10
CA ASP A 115 14.56 4.53 13.18
C ASP A 115 14.10 3.06 13.06
N PRO A 116 15.04 2.10 13.06
CA PRO A 116 14.72 0.69 12.90
C PRO A 116 14.04 0.04 14.12
N LYS A 117 14.10 0.66 15.30
CA LYS A 117 13.48 0.15 16.52
C LYS A 117 12.04 0.57 16.68
N THR A 118 11.78 1.86 16.52
CA THR A 118 10.45 2.45 16.67
C THR A 118 9.66 2.47 15.37
N LEU A 119 10.34 2.30 14.23
CA LEU A 119 9.78 2.45 12.88
C LEU A 119 9.20 3.85 12.60
N TYR A 120 9.66 4.85 13.36
CA TYR A 120 9.23 6.23 13.18
C TYR A 120 9.64 6.75 11.80
N PRO A 121 8.77 7.51 11.10
CA PRO A 121 9.04 7.94 9.74
C PRO A 121 10.13 9.02 9.68
N ASN A 122 10.96 8.97 8.64
CA ASN A 122 11.89 10.03 8.27
C ASN A 122 11.16 11.04 7.39
N MET A 123 10.57 12.08 7.99
CA MET A 123 9.73 13.01 7.25
C MET A 123 10.45 13.76 6.12
N PRO A 124 11.70 14.26 6.28
CA PRO A 124 12.44 14.87 5.16
C PRO A 124 12.60 13.95 3.95
N GLU A 125 12.98 12.69 4.17
CA GLU A 125 13.11 11.70 3.09
C GLU A 125 11.74 11.27 2.54
N THR A 126 10.71 11.21 3.38
CA THR A 126 9.33 10.92 2.96
C THR A 126 8.81 11.99 2.00
N VAL A 127 8.97 13.27 2.33
CA VAL A 127 8.57 14.41 1.47
C VAL A 127 9.30 14.35 0.12
N LYS A 128 10.62 14.18 0.13
CA LYS A 128 11.44 14.06 -1.09
C LYS A 128 10.97 12.92 -1.99
N ALA A 129 10.67 11.76 -1.40
CA ALA A 129 10.17 10.61 -2.14
C ALA A 129 8.76 10.85 -2.69
N ALA A 130 7.86 11.44 -1.89
CA ALA A 130 6.49 11.77 -2.29
C ALA A 130 6.46 12.70 -3.50
N GLU A 131 7.23 13.80 -3.48
CA GLU A 131 7.37 14.74 -4.61
C GLU A 131 7.81 14.04 -5.89
N THR A 132 8.76 13.12 -5.79
CA THR A 132 9.28 12.38 -6.94
C THR A 132 8.21 11.44 -7.49
N LEU A 133 7.57 10.65 -6.63
CA LEU A 133 6.58 9.64 -7.02
C LEU A 133 5.32 10.29 -7.61
N VAL A 134 4.80 11.35 -6.99
CA VAL A 134 3.62 12.07 -7.50
C VAL A 134 3.91 12.66 -8.88
N ARG A 135 5.09 13.27 -9.09
CA ARG A 135 5.53 13.79 -10.40
C ARG A 135 5.62 12.69 -11.46
N GLU A 136 5.93 11.46 -11.06
CA GLU A 136 5.99 10.29 -11.93
C GLU A 136 4.61 9.62 -12.14
N GLY A 137 3.53 10.22 -11.62
CA GLY A 137 2.17 9.73 -11.79
C GLY A 137 1.80 8.55 -10.90
N PHE A 138 2.48 8.39 -9.74
CA PHE A 138 2.00 7.47 -8.71
C PHE A 138 0.87 8.11 -7.89
N GLU A 139 -0.08 7.28 -7.47
CA GLU A 139 -1.14 7.59 -6.52
C GLU A 139 -0.66 7.21 -5.12
N VAL A 140 -0.04 8.19 -4.43
CA VAL A 140 0.71 7.92 -3.21
C VAL A 140 -0.19 8.01 -1.97
N MET A 141 -0.37 6.89 -1.28
CA MET A 141 -0.77 6.85 0.13
C MET A 141 0.50 6.88 0.96
N VAL A 142 0.63 7.81 1.92
CA VAL A 142 1.91 8.05 2.58
C VAL A 142 1.85 7.82 4.09
N TYR A 143 2.74 6.95 4.60
CA TYR A 143 2.99 6.80 6.02
C TYR A 143 3.77 8.00 6.55
N CYS A 144 3.26 8.66 7.57
CA CYS A 144 3.82 9.90 8.11
C CYS A 144 3.74 9.95 9.64
N SER A 145 4.37 10.98 10.23
CA SER A 145 4.14 11.33 11.62
C SER A 145 2.70 11.84 11.83
N ASP A 146 2.29 12.00 13.06
CA ASP A 146 1.00 12.55 13.48
C ASP A 146 0.96 14.09 13.47
N ASP A 147 1.98 14.76 12.91
CA ASP A 147 2.05 16.20 12.75
C ASP A 147 1.09 16.68 11.64
N PRO A 148 0.04 17.48 11.97
CA PRO A 148 -0.91 17.97 10.99
C PRO A 148 -0.30 18.92 9.95
N ILE A 149 0.80 19.62 10.29
CA ILE A 149 1.49 20.50 9.34
C ILE A 149 2.18 19.67 8.26
N GLN A 150 2.83 18.58 8.65
CA GLN A 150 3.42 17.63 7.69
C GLN A 150 2.36 16.97 6.82
N ALA A 151 1.19 16.64 7.38
CA ALA A 151 0.08 16.10 6.62
C ALA A 151 -0.41 17.07 5.53
N GLN A 152 -0.52 18.37 5.83
CA GLN A 152 -0.86 19.41 4.85
C GLN A 152 0.21 19.55 3.75
N VAL A 153 1.48 19.43 4.09
CA VAL A 153 2.56 19.43 3.09
C VAL A 153 2.39 18.25 2.12
N LEU A 154 2.15 17.05 2.64
CA LEU A 154 1.96 15.85 1.81
C LEU A 154 0.70 15.95 0.93
N GLU A 155 -0.39 16.50 1.45
CA GLU A 155 -1.60 16.80 0.66
C GLU A 155 -1.29 17.79 -0.47
N SER A 156 -0.56 18.88 -0.18
CA SER A 156 -0.19 19.90 -1.18
C SER A 156 0.74 19.35 -2.29
N ILE A 157 1.54 18.34 -2.00
CA ILE A 157 2.35 17.62 -2.98
C ILE A 157 1.45 16.80 -3.93
N GLY A 158 0.26 16.41 -3.50
CA GLY A 158 -0.68 15.63 -4.28
C GLY A 158 -0.76 14.16 -3.86
N CYS A 159 -0.37 13.83 -2.63
CA CYS A 159 -0.63 12.49 -2.07
C CYS A 159 -2.14 12.24 -1.98
N VAL A 160 -2.59 11.05 -2.39
CA VAL A 160 -4.02 10.70 -2.42
C VAL A 160 -4.58 10.32 -1.06
N ALA A 161 -3.72 10.01 -0.10
CA ALA A 161 -4.07 9.78 1.30
C ALA A 161 -2.85 9.95 2.21
N VAL A 162 -3.08 10.37 3.46
CA VAL A 162 -2.09 10.36 4.53
C VAL A 162 -2.45 9.28 5.55
N MET A 163 -1.44 8.59 6.07
CA MET A 163 -1.57 7.47 7.01
C MET A 163 -0.71 7.76 8.25
N PRO A 164 -1.19 8.61 9.17
CA PRO A 164 -0.43 8.98 10.35
C PRO A 164 -0.16 7.78 11.25
N LEU A 165 1.02 7.77 11.87
CA LEU A 165 1.34 6.82 12.94
C LEU A 165 0.38 7.04 14.11
N ALA A 166 -0.44 6.05 14.41
CA ALA A 166 -1.49 6.17 15.44
C ALA A 166 -0.94 6.01 16.87
N SER A 167 0.07 5.15 17.03
CA SER A 167 0.73 4.88 18.31
C SER A 167 2.08 4.19 18.07
N LEU A 168 3.01 4.45 18.96
CA LEU A 168 4.25 3.69 19.11
C LEU A 168 4.07 2.50 20.05
#